data_e1b6d84efc0e36399023134f0d6a7ca1
#
_entry.id   e1b6d84efc0e36399023134f0d6a7ca1
#
_cell.length_a   1.000
_cell.length_b   1.000
_cell.length_c   1.000
_cell.angle_alpha   90.00
_cell.angle_beta   90.00
_cell.angle_gamma   90.00
#
_symmetry.space_group_name_H-M   'P 1'
#
loop_
_entity.id
_entity.type
_entity.pdbx_description
1 polymer ?
#
loop_
_entity_poly.entity_id
_entity_poly.type
_entity_poly.pdbx_seq_one_letter_code
_entity_poly.pdbx_strand_id
1 'polypeptide(L)'
;MVVLAVGALNFTVFAEEQKVITGQSAEVYKGWKIAVQAWTFHNGTFYEAVDNAKALDLKYIEAYGNQPLSKEEPKENTSYTMSADTKKKIKDKLAQAGITLINYGVVTPTESTEAEWRKLFDFAKEMGIETIVSEPPEEAFDMLDKLCQEYKINIAIHNHPNPSHYWNPDTVLKVCEGRSKYIGSCADTGHWMRSGINPLEAIKKLKGRIISLHIKDLNKFGEPSAHDVIWGTGVGDFKGILAELDKQNFKGVFTIEYEYNWDKSMPELAKCIENFNKFSAELSHAEWKDLLNKDLSNASYKPGSWIFDANGVLTAKGGEGHDLDIWTKDRYGNFVLDLEFKVDKGTNSGVFLRTGSIQNWINTAIEVQIHETTDGTPHGQCGAIYDCLSPTKNALKKTGEWNRYVITCLDNKIYVELNGQPIIDMDLNQWKEAHKNPDGSPNKFTTAYKDMPREGHIGLQYHGMPVWYRNLKIKSLD
;
A
#
# COMPACT_ATOMS: atom_id res chain seq x y z
N MET A 1 10.06 4.72 -69.72
CA MET A 1 11.05 4.87 -68.66
C MET A 1 10.25 5.27 -67.40
N VAL A 2 9.87 4.28 -66.62
CA VAL A 2 9.03 4.46 -65.42
C VAL A 2 9.98 4.44 -64.22
N VAL A 3 10.04 5.54 -63.47
CA VAL A 3 10.83 5.64 -62.23
C VAL A 3 9.95 5.21 -61.11
N LEU A 4 10.26 4.08 -60.49
CA LEU A 4 9.68 3.61 -59.24
C LEU A 4 10.38 4.33 -58.09
N ALA A 5 9.61 5.15 -57.33
CA ALA A 5 10.05 5.71 -56.08
C ALA A 5 9.80 4.68 -54.97
N VAL A 6 10.87 4.19 -54.34
CA VAL A 6 10.83 3.36 -53.16
C VAL A 6 10.71 4.28 -51.94
N GLY A 7 9.52 4.32 -51.35
CA GLY A 7 9.30 5.00 -50.09
C GLY A 7 9.88 4.19 -48.91
N ALA A 8 10.89 4.73 -48.25
CA ALA A 8 11.41 4.19 -47.01
C ALA A 8 10.37 4.47 -45.86
N LEU A 9 9.71 3.43 -45.37
CA LEU A 9 8.96 3.51 -44.12
C LEU A 9 9.95 3.59 -42.95
N ASN A 10 10.08 4.76 -42.38
CA ASN A 10 10.71 4.92 -41.09
C ASN A 10 9.78 4.33 -39.99
N PHE A 11 10.13 3.15 -39.52
CA PHE A 11 9.60 2.64 -38.25
C PHE A 11 10.22 3.45 -37.12
N THR A 12 9.51 4.46 -36.66
CA THR A 12 9.78 5.08 -35.33
C THR A 12 9.34 4.07 -34.28
N VAL A 13 10.30 3.35 -33.73
CA VAL A 13 10.09 2.59 -32.50
C VAL A 13 9.81 3.62 -31.40
N PHE A 14 8.57 3.78 -31.02
CA PHE A 14 8.22 4.44 -29.78
C PHE A 14 8.77 3.54 -28.66
N ALA A 15 9.90 3.94 -28.10
CA ALA A 15 10.28 3.50 -26.77
C ALA A 15 9.16 4.03 -25.83
N GLU A 16 8.25 3.17 -25.40
CA GLU A 16 7.41 3.46 -24.26
C GLU A 16 8.36 3.74 -23.09
N GLU A 17 8.47 5.00 -22.71
CA GLU A 17 9.05 5.37 -21.42
C GLU A 17 8.31 4.57 -20.35
N GLN A 18 9.00 3.65 -19.71
CA GLN A 18 8.50 2.95 -18.54
C GLN A 18 8.08 4.03 -17.53
N LYS A 19 6.78 4.24 -17.44
CA LYS A 19 6.18 5.12 -16.45
C LYS A 19 6.68 4.60 -15.09
N VAL A 20 7.51 5.38 -14.41
CA VAL A 20 7.90 5.11 -13.02
C VAL A 20 6.60 5.04 -12.23
N ILE A 21 6.24 3.83 -11.84
CA ILE A 21 5.09 3.58 -10.96
C ILE A 21 5.59 3.95 -9.58
N THR A 22 5.33 5.18 -9.13
CA THR A 22 5.70 5.64 -7.80
C THR A 22 4.82 4.93 -6.79
N GLY A 23 5.25 3.73 -6.37
CA GLY A 23 4.83 3.13 -5.13
C GLY A 23 5.53 3.89 -4.01
N GLN A 24 4.81 4.27 -2.97
CA GLN A 24 5.43 4.94 -1.83
C GLN A 24 6.28 4.00 -1.00
N SER A 25 7.34 4.57 -0.41
CA SER A 25 8.29 3.84 0.42
C SER A 25 7.58 3.07 1.54
N ALA A 26 7.96 1.83 1.68
CA ALA A 26 7.34 0.81 2.50
C ALA A 26 7.48 0.96 4.04
N GLU A 27 7.70 2.13 4.57
CA GLU A 27 7.76 2.37 6.02
C GLU A 27 6.54 3.12 6.56
N VAL A 28 5.42 3.03 5.85
CA VAL A 28 4.25 3.86 6.10
C VAL A 28 3.51 3.51 7.39
N TYR A 29 3.68 2.29 7.91
CA TYR A 29 2.92 1.88 9.08
C TYR A 29 3.78 1.22 10.15
N LYS A 30 3.98 1.87 11.29
CA LYS A 30 4.67 1.34 12.48
C LYS A 30 6.01 0.64 12.23
N GLY A 31 6.74 1.03 11.17
CA GLY A 31 7.99 0.40 10.76
C GLY A 31 7.80 -0.98 10.13
N TRP A 32 6.66 -1.28 9.56
CA TRP A 32 6.47 -2.45 8.71
C TRP A 32 7.28 -2.32 7.42
N LYS A 33 7.93 -3.42 7.04
CA LYS A 33 8.78 -3.49 5.88
C LYS A 33 8.10 -4.27 4.78
N ILE A 34 8.04 -3.72 3.55
CA ILE A 34 7.59 -4.47 2.36
C ILE A 34 8.82 -4.81 1.52
N ALA A 35 8.95 -6.08 1.18
CA ALA A 35 9.94 -6.59 0.23
C ALA A 35 9.24 -7.21 -0.98
N VAL A 36 9.97 -7.46 -2.05
CA VAL A 36 9.57 -8.38 -3.11
C VAL A 36 10.50 -9.58 -3.12
N GLN A 37 9.92 -10.78 -3.25
CA GLN A 37 10.67 -11.99 -3.50
C GLN A 37 11.14 -12.00 -4.97
N ALA A 38 12.44 -12.16 -5.18
CA ALA A 38 13.03 -12.16 -6.53
C ALA A 38 12.49 -13.31 -7.42
N TRP A 39 11.90 -14.35 -6.83
CA TRP A 39 11.20 -15.42 -7.56
C TRP A 39 10.02 -14.89 -8.39
N THR A 40 9.38 -13.82 -7.97
CA THR A 40 8.36 -13.08 -8.75
C THR A 40 8.89 -12.68 -10.13
N PHE A 41 10.21 -12.54 -10.27
CA PHE A 41 10.92 -12.18 -11.52
C PHE A 41 11.87 -13.28 -11.99
N HIS A 42 11.56 -14.56 -11.72
CA HIS A 42 12.46 -15.68 -12.00
C HIS A 42 12.78 -15.90 -13.49
N ASN A 43 11.94 -15.36 -14.39
CA ASN A 43 12.21 -15.36 -15.82
C ASN A 43 13.33 -14.39 -16.23
N GLY A 44 13.76 -13.53 -15.32
CA GLY A 44 14.84 -12.56 -15.47
C GLY A 44 16.02 -12.80 -14.56
N THR A 45 16.95 -11.87 -14.56
CA THR A 45 18.16 -11.88 -13.74
C THR A 45 17.93 -11.20 -12.39
N PHE A 46 18.83 -11.44 -11.44
CA PHE A 46 18.79 -10.76 -10.13
C PHE A 46 18.90 -9.22 -10.27
N TYR A 47 19.73 -8.75 -11.22
CA TYR A 47 19.83 -7.31 -11.48
C TYR A 47 18.52 -6.71 -11.97
N GLU A 48 17.79 -7.42 -12.84
CA GLU A 48 16.45 -7.00 -13.29
C GLU A 48 15.45 -7.03 -12.12
N ALA A 49 15.53 -8.03 -11.23
CA ALA A 49 14.69 -8.07 -10.03
C ALA A 49 14.95 -6.86 -9.11
N VAL A 50 16.21 -6.44 -8.93
CA VAL A 50 16.58 -5.24 -8.17
C VAL A 50 16.05 -3.97 -8.84
N ASP A 51 16.14 -3.88 -10.19
CA ASP A 51 15.63 -2.73 -10.94
C ASP A 51 14.09 -2.65 -10.86
N ASN A 52 13.40 -3.80 -10.91
CA ASN A 52 11.96 -3.88 -10.72
C ASN A 52 11.54 -3.47 -9.29
N ALA A 53 12.26 -3.92 -8.27
CA ALA A 53 12.02 -3.49 -6.89
C ALA A 53 12.19 -1.97 -6.73
N LYS A 54 13.21 -1.39 -7.35
CA LYS A 54 13.43 0.06 -7.39
C LYS A 54 12.30 0.79 -8.14
N ALA A 55 11.84 0.25 -9.27
CA ALA A 55 10.72 0.82 -10.04
C ALA A 55 9.40 0.81 -9.26
N LEU A 56 9.23 -0.14 -8.33
CA LEU A 56 8.12 -0.23 -7.39
C LEU A 56 8.33 0.65 -6.12
N ASP A 57 9.42 1.41 -6.05
CA ASP A 57 9.84 2.21 -4.88
C ASP A 57 9.99 1.38 -3.59
N LEU A 58 10.30 0.10 -3.69
CA LEU A 58 10.59 -0.75 -2.55
C LEU A 58 12.00 -0.50 -2.03
N LYS A 59 12.18 -0.66 -0.73
CA LYS A 59 13.49 -0.54 -0.05
C LYS A 59 14.11 -1.89 0.27
N TYR A 60 13.36 -2.97 0.12
CA TYR A 60 13.76 -4.31 0.51
C TYR A 60 13.50 -5.31 -0.60
N ILE A 61 14.39 -6.28 -0.71
CA ILE A 61 14.26 -7.44 -1.59
C ILE A 61 14.60 -8.71 -0.82
N GLU A 62 13.93 -9.80 -1.14
CA GLU A 62 14.30 -11.16 -0.74
C GLU A 62 14.84 -11.89 -1.96
N ALA A 63 16.08 -12.42 -1.89
CA ALA A 63 16.66 -13.20 -2.97
C ALA A 63 16.45 -14.70 -2.76
N TYR A 64 16.48 -15.46 -3.85
CA TYR A 64 16.55 -16.93 -3.83
C TYR A 64 17.82 -17.44 -4.47
N GLY A 65 18.17 -18.70 -4.22
CA GLY A 65 19.39 -19.32 -4.74
C GLY A 65 19.32 -19.59 -6.25
N ASN A 66 20.49 -19.46 -6.92
CA ASN A 66 20.70 -19.83 -8.31
C ASN A 66 19.97 -18.97 -9.37
N GLN A 67 19.45 -17.79 -9.03
CA GLN A 67 19.01 -16.85 -10.06
C GLN A 67 20.23 -16.29 -10.82
N PRO A 68 20.24 -16.26 -12.17
CA PRO A 68 21.31 -15.64 -12.94
C PRO A 68 21.57 -14.20 -12.48
N LEU A 69 22.85 -13.80 -12.37
CA LEU A 69 23.21 -12.49 -11.84
C LEU A 69 22.76 -11.35 -12.75
N SER A 70 23.20 -11.41 -14.03
CA SER A 70 22.87 -10.43 -15.07
C SER A 70 22.90 -11.06 -16.46
N LYS A 71 22.47 -10.33 -17.49
CA LYS A 71 22.55 -10.77 -18.88
C LYS A 71 23.98 -10.88 -19.38
N GLU A 72 24.87 -10.05 -18.86
CA GLU A 72 26.30 -10.02 -19.19
C GLU A 72 27.05 -11.15 -18.50
N GLU A 73 26.60 -11.58 -17.33
CA GLU A 73 27.22 -12.63 -16.52
C GLU A 73 26.23 -13.74 -16.15
N PRO A 74 25.66 -14.45 -17.13
CA PRO A 74 24.56 -15.42 -16.89
C PRO A 74 25.02 -16.71 -16.19
N LYS A 75 26.34 -16.94 -16.05
CA LYS A 75 26.89 -18.09 -15.31
C LYS A 75 27.06 -17.79 -13.82
N GLU A 76 27.21 -16.52 -13.47
CA GLU A 76 27.19 -16.07 -12.09
C GLU A 76 25.74 -16.08 -11.59
N ASN A 77 25.53 -16.37 -10.33
CA ASN A 77 24.18 -16.47 -9.77
C ASN A 77 24.16 -16.15 -8.27
N THR A 78 22.96 -16.11 -7.72
CA THR A 78 22.68 -15.77 -6.32
C THR A 78 22.87 -16.94 -5.33
N SER A 79 23.60 -18.00 -5.67
CA SER A 79 23.90 -19.08 -4.73
C SER A 79 24.63 -18.56 -3.47
N TYR A 80 24.30 -19.07 -2.29
CA TYR A 80 25.04 -18.73 -1.06
C TYR A 80 26.51 -19.17 -1.09
N THR A 81 26.90 -20.02 -2.06
CA THR A 81 28.26 -20.45 -2.32
C THR A 81 28.99 -19.64 -3.40
N MET A 82 28.34 -18.53 -3.88
CA MET A 82 28.93 -17.65 -4.89
C MET A 82 30.30 -17.08 -4.49
N SER A 83 31.06 -16.64 -5.49
CA SER A 83 32.40 -16.05 -5.28
C SER A 83 32.36 -14.73 -4.50
N ALA A 84 33.47 -14.32 -3.88
CA ALA A 84 33.57 -13.02 -3.23
C ALA A 84 33.36 -11.85 -4.21
N ASP A 85 33.78 -12.01 -5.48
CA ASP A 85 33.55 -11.02 -6.53
C ASP A 85 32.06 -10.87 -6.85
N THR A 86 31.34 -11.98 -6.98
CA THR A 86 29.87 -11.96 -7.20
C THR A 86 29.15 -11.33 -6.05
N LYS A 87 29.51 -11.62 -4.80
CA LYS A 87 28.95 -10.96 -3.62
C LYS A 87 29.17 -9.45 -3.65
N LYS A 88 30.37 -9.01 -4.03
CA LYS A 88 30.67 -7.58 -4.17
C LYS A 88 29.80 -6.93 -5.23
N LYS A 89 29.67 -7.54 -6.41
CA LYS A 89 28.82 -7.04 -7.49
C LYS A 89 27.35 -6.90 -7.05
N ILE A 90 26.82 -7.87 -6.32
CA ILE A 90 25.48 -7.81 -5.74
C ILE A 90 25.35 -6.64 -4.76
N LYS A 91 26.30 -6.48 -3.83
CA LYS A 91 26.31 -5.36 -2.87
C LYS A 91 26.36 -4.00 -3.58
N ASP A 92 27.19 -3.87 -4.60
CA ASP A 92 27.32 -2.64 -5.40
C ASP A 92 25.99 -2.30 -6.13
N LYS A 93 25.35 -3.31 -6.75
CA LYS A 93 24.04 -3.14 -7.41
C LYS A 93 22.94 -2.71 -6.45
N LEU A 94 22.85 -3.37 -5.29
CA LEU A 94 21.90 -3.06 -4.24
C LEU A 94 22.11 -1.63 -3.68
N ALA A 95 23.36 -1.26 -3.41
CA ALA A 95 23.72 0.08 -2.93
C ALA A 95 23.36 1.17 -3.96
N GLN A 96 23.64 0.95 -5.25
CA GLN A 96 23.28 1.86 -6.33
C GLN A 96 21.76 2.01 -6.48
N ALA A 97 21.01 0.94 -6.23
CA ALA A 97 19.55 0.97 -6.27
C ALA A 97 18.92 1.60 -5.00
N GLY A 98 19.66 1.66 -3.88
CA GLY A 98 19.15 2.05 -2.56
C GLY A 98 18.25 0.96 -1.95
N ILE A 99 18.52 -0.32 -2.24
CA ILE A 99 17.75 -1.49 -1.80
C ILE A 99 18.56 -2.32 -0.82
N THR A 100 17.91 -2.84 0.20
CA THR A 100 18.50 -3.77 1.18
C THR A 100 18.03 -5.20 0.88
N LEU A 101 19.00 -6.13 0.77
CA LEU A 101 18.72 -7.57 0.75
C LEU A 101 18.42 -8.01 2.19
N ILE A 102 17.12 -8.15 2.50
CA ILE A 102 16.67 -8.35 3.88
C ILE A 102 16.51 -9.83 4.24
N ASN A 103 16.03 -10.63 3.31
CA ASN A 103 15.79 -12.06 3.46
C ASN A 103 16.44 -12.86 2.32
N TYR A 104 16.68 -14.15 2.56
CA TYR A 104 17.20 -15.07 1.55
C TYR A 104 16.54 -16.45 1.67
N GLY A 105 15.90 -16.90 0.62
CA GLY A 105 15.24 -18.22 0.55
C GLY A 105 14.22 -18.31 -0.61
N VAL A 106 13.54 -19.44 -0.81
CA VAL A 106 13.57 -20.62 0.08
C VAL A 106 14.84 -21.40 -0.20
N VAL A 107 15.65 -21.69 0.82
CA VAL A 107 16.92 -22.38 0.70
C VAL A 107 17.12 -23.37 1.86
N THR A 108 17.48 -24.60 1.54
CA THR A 108 17.91 -25.61 2.51
C THR A 108 19.20 -26.26 1.98
N PRO A 109 20.29 -26.32 2.74
CA PRO A 109 21.49 -27.04 2.32
C PRO A 109 21.16 -28.51 2.03
N THR A 110 21.74 -29.04 0.95
CA THR A 110 21.52 -30.44 0.55
C THR A 110 21.91 -31.43 1.65
N GLU A 111 23.01 -31.15 2.34
CA GLU A 111 23.42 -31.88 3.54
C GLU A 111 23.09 -31.01 4.77
N SER A 112 22.24 -31.53 5.66
CA SER A 112 21.83 -30.77 6.86
C SER A 112 22.83 -30.89 8.00
N THR A 113 24.14 -30.76 7.69
CA THR A 113 25.22 -30.73 8.66
C THR A 113 25.44 -29.32 9.21
N GLU A 114 25.98 -29.22 10.43
CA GLU A 114 26.32 -27.91 11.01
C GLU A 114 27.30 -27.13 10.12
N ALA A 115 28.25 -27.79 9.48
CA ALA A 115 29.21 -27.15 8.61
C ALA A 115 28.55 -26.48 7.38
N GLU A 116 27.58 -27.15 6.76
CA GLU A 116 26.85 -26.58 5.61
C GLU A 116 25.91 -25.43 6.04
N TRP A 117 25.22 -25.58 7.17
CA TRP A 117 24.42 -24.48 7.71
C TRP A 117 25.30 -23.27 8.09
N ARG A 118 26.47 -23.48 8.68
CA ARG A 118 27.39 -22.36 8.97
C ARG A 118 27.80 -21.59 7.71
N LYS A 119 28.06 -22.27 6.59
CA LYS A 119 28.31 -21.56 5.31
C LYS A 119 27.17 -20.64 4.92
N LEU A 120 25.92 -21.09 5.06
CA LEU A 120 24.75 -20.28 4.76
C LEU A 120 24.58 -19.11 5.74
N PHE A 121 24.83 -19.33 7.05
CA PHE A 121 24.81 -18.26 8.05
C PHE A 121 25.95 -17.25 7.85
N ASP A 122 27.18 -17.70 7.50
CA ASP A 122 28.29 -16.83 7.17
C ASP A 122 27.99 -15.95 5.96
N PHE A 123 27.38 -16.53 4.91
CA PHE A 123 26.89 -15.80 3.76
C PHE A 123 25.84 -14.78 4.16
N ALA A 124 24.84 -15.17 4.92
CA ALA A 124 23.78 -14.28 5.36
C ALA A 124 24.32 -13.10 6.17
N LYS A 125 25.25 -13.37 7.10
CA LYS A 125 25.95 -12.34 7.89
C LYS A 125 26.76 -11.38 7.02
N GLU A 126 27.52 -11.91 6.05
CA GLU A 126 28.33 -11.11 5.12
C GLU A 126 27.45 -10.20 4.23
N MET A 127 26.28 -10.68 3.81
CA MET A 127 25.35 -9.94 2.96
C MET A 127 24.42 -9.01 3.73
N GLY A 128 24.40 -9.06 5.08
CA GLY A 128 23.53 -8.25 5.91
C GLY A 128 22.08 -8.75 5.96
N ILE A 129 21.86 -10.04 5.69
CA ILE A 129 20.55 -10.68 5.68
C ILE A 129 20.05 -10.88 7.13
N GLU A 130 18.81 -10.48 7.43
CA GLU A 130 18.20 -10.63 8.74
C GLU A 130 17.55 -12.02 8.92
N THR A 131 17.06 -12.63 7.82
CA THR A 131 16.30 -13.88 7.88
C THR A 131 16.65 -14.81 6.73
N ILE A 132 16.94 -16.06 7.07
CA ILE A 132 17.00 -17.18 6.12
C ILE A 132 15.63 -17.83 6.09
N VAL A 133 15.01 -17.89 4.91
CA VAL A 133 13.74 -18.58 4.68
C VAL A 133 14.04 -19.98 4.21
N SER A 134 13.55 -21.00 4.91
CA SER A 134 13.97 -22.37 4.70
C SER A 134 12.91 -23.41 5.12
N GLU A 135 13.06 -24.64 4.67
CA GLU A 135 12.30 -25.82 5.11
C GLU A 135 13.26 -26.91 5.66
N PRO A 136 13.90 -26.68 6.81
CA PRO A 136 14.85 -27.63 7.37
C PRO A 136 14.17 -28.92 7.82
N PRO A 137 14.90 -30.08 7.86
CA PRO A 137 14.38 -31.26 8.53
C PRO A 137 14.24 -31.02 10.04
N GLU A 138 13.22 -31.63 10.69
CA GLU A 138 12.89 -31.36 12.10
C GLU A 138 14.07 -31.58 13.05
N GLU A 139 14.89 -32.57 12.78
CA GLU A 139 16.07 -32.90 13.59
C GLU A 139 17.19 -31.82 13.58
N ALA A 140 17.18 -30.91 12.63
CA ALA A 140 18.18 -29.83 12.54
C ALA A 140 17.88 -28.69 13.51
N PHE A 141 16.67 -28.52 14.03
CA PHE A 141 16.27 -27.30 14.72
C PHE A 141 17.00 -27.01 16.02
N ASP A 142 17.46 -28.03 16.76
CA ASP A 142 18.26 -27.78 17.98
C ASP A 142 19.64 -27.18 17.68
N MET A 143 20.24 -27.60 16.56
CA MET A 143 21.45 -27.01 16.02
C MET A 143 21.17 -25.61 15.46
N LEU A 144 20.13 -25.47 14.64
CA LEU A 144 19.75 -24.21 14.01
C LEU A 144 19.42 -23.14 15.05
N ASP A 145 18.73 -23.47 16.14
CA ASP A 145 18.45 -22.50 17.20
C ASP A 145 19.72 -21.95 17.84
N LYS A 146 20.76 -22.77 18.03
CA LYS A 146 22.08 -22.32 18.50
C LYS A 146 22.75 -21.39 17.49
N LEU A 147 22.73 -21.75 16.20
CA LEU A 147 23.30 -20.91 15.14
C LEU A 147 22.56 -19.58 15.03
N CYS A 148 21.23 -19.58 15.08
CA CYS A 148 20.43 -18.37 15.07
C CYS A 148 20.81 -17.42 16.20
N GLN A 149 21.00 -17.94 17.42
CA GLN A 149 21.40 -17.13 18.57
C GLN A 149 22.85 -16.63 18.45
N GLU A 150 23.76 -17.44 17.90
CA GLU A 150 25.15 -17.07 17.66
C GLU A 150 25.27 -15.94 16.63
N TYR A 151 24.62 -16.11 15.49
CA TYR A 151 24.68 -15.17 14.37
C TYR A 151 23.73 -14.00 14.49
N LYS A 152 22.67 -14.09 15.32
CA LYS A 152 21.52 -13.20 15.43
C LYS A 152 20.76 -13.07 14.10
N ILE A 153 20.61 -14.19 13.42
CA ILE A 153 19.89 -14.32 12.15
C ILE A 153 18.75 -15.30 12.36
N ASN A 154 17.57 -14.98 11.82
CA ASN A 154 16.40 -15.82 11.95
C ASN A 154 16.40 -16.99 10.96
N ILE A 155 15.78 -18.10 11.36
CA ILE A 155 15.27 -19.12 10.44
C ILE A 155 13.75 -18.97 10.42
N ALA A 156 13.22 -18.60 9.27
CA ALA A 156 11.77 -18.53 9.02
C ALA A 156 11.33 -19.72 8.19
N ILE A 157 10.51 -20.58 8.79
CA ILE A 157 10.04 -21.83 8.18
C ILE A 157 8.97 -21.48 7.16
N HIS A 158 9.22 -21.77 5.89
CA HIS A 158 8.29 -21.60 4.80
C HIS A 158 7.28 -22.74 4.73
N ASN A 159 6.09 -22.46 4.25
CA ASN A 159 5.04 -23.46 4.05
C ASN A 159 4.65 -23.55 2.57
N HIS A 160 5.27 -24.47 1.82
CA HIS A 160 4.72 -24.87 0.53
C HIS A 160 3.37 -25.59 0.73
N PRO A 161 2.51 -25.71 -0.31
CA PRO A 161 1.18 -26.29 -0.14
C PRO A 161 1.25 -27.80 0.16
N ASN A 162 0.17 -28.34 0.72
CA ASN A 162 0.01 -29.78 0.90
C ASN A 162 0.33 -30.53 -0.42
N PRO A 163 1.20 -31.59 -0.39
CA PRO A 163 1.67 -32.37 0.78
C PRO A 163 3.06 -32.00 1.33
N SER A 164 3.58 -30.78 1.13
CA SER A 164 4.84 -30.36 1.71
C SER A 164 4.84 -30.52 3.24
N HIS A 165 6.02 -30.70 3.86
CA HIS A 165 6.13 -31.02 5.29
C HIS A 165 5.51 -29.94 6.20
N TYR A 166 5.77 -28.65 5.89
CA TYR A 166 5.34 -27.50 6.73
C TYR A 166 4.04 -26.86 6.27
N TRP A 167 3.24 -27.51 5.40
CA TRP A 167 1.96 -26.95 4.93
C TRP A 167 1.00 -26.59 6.07
N ASN A 168 1.08 -27.34 7.19
CA ASN A 168 0.20 -27.18 8.34
C ASN A 168 0.88 -26.31 9.42
N PRO A 169 0.24 -25.22 9.89
CA PRO A 169 0.78 -24.37 10.97
C PRO A 169 1.10 -25.13 12.26
N ASP A 170 0.43 -26.25 12.55
CA ASP A 170 0.70 -27.05 13.75
C ASP A 170 2.09 -27.70 13.71
N THR A 171 2.56 -28.09 12.52
CA THR A 171 3.94 -28.63 12.35
C THR A 171 4.97 -27.53 12.66
N VAL A 172 4.73 -26.29 12.19
CA VAL A 172 5.61 -25.17 12.48
C VAL A 172 5.63 -24.85 13.98
N LEU A 173 4.48 -24.84 14.66
CA LEU A 173 4.41 -24.62 16.11
C LEU A 173 5.17 -25.69 16.89
N LYS A 174 5.02 -26.94 16.52
CA LYS A 174 5.72 -28.06 17.15
C LYS A 174 7.24 -27.88 17.11
N VAL A 175 7.80 -27.50 15.96
CA VAL A 175 9.25 -27.29 15.87
C VAL A 175 9.72 -25.99 16.51
N CYS A 176 8.82 -25.05 16.76
CA CYS A 176 9.12 -23.82 17.51
C CYS A 176 9.08 -24.03 19.03
N GLU A 177 8.51 -25.13 19.53
CA GLU A 177 8.32 -25.37 20.95
C GLU A 177 9.68 -25.50 21.67
N GLY A 178 9.85 -24.77 22.78
CA GLY A 178 11.07 -24.73 23.57
C GLY A 178 12.25 -24.00 22.93
N ARG A 179 12.13 -23.48 21.70
CA ARG A 179 13.20 -22.78 20.97
C ARG A 179 13.06 -21.26 21.05
N SER A 180 14.17 -20.59 20.78
CA SER A 180 14.25 -19.12 20.79
C SER A 180 13.29 -18.49 19.76
N LYS A 181 13.13 -17.17 19.84
CA LYS A 181 12.28 -16.42 18.88
C LYS A 181 12.96 -16.22 17.52
N TYR A 182 14.19 -16.63 17.36
CA TYR A 182 14.85 -16.66 16.06
C TYR A 182 14.32 -17.77 15.14
N ILE A 183 13.62 -18.79 15.71
CA ILE A 183 12.92 -19.84 14.95
C ILE A 183 11.43 -19.49 14.89
N GLY A 184 10.88 -19.36 13.68
CA GLY A 184 9.48 -19.06 13.46
C GLY A 184 9.05 -19.30 12.02
N SER A 185 7.91 -18.73 11.63
CA SER A 185 7.30 -18.92 10.31
C SER A 185 7.66 -17.83 9.33
N CYS A 186 7.96 -18.20 8.10
CA CYS A 186 7.68 -17.40 6.90
C CYS A 186 6.31 -17.83 6.39
N ALA A 187 5.28 -17.07 6.72
CA ALA A 187 3.89 -17.43 6.49
C ALA A 187 3.47 -17.16 5.04
N ASP A 188 3.42 -18.20 4.20
CA ASP A 188 2.86 -18.06 2.86
C ASP A 188 1.34 -18.21 2.89
N THR A 189 0.65 -17.08 2.69
CA THR A 189 -0.81 -17.00 2.77
C THR A 189 -1.50 -17.70 1.60
N GLY A 190 -0.88 -17.70 0.41
CA GLY A 190 -1.42 -18.35 -0.78
C GLY A 190 -1.33 -19.88 -0.69
N HIS A 191 -0.21 -20.39 -0.21
CA HIS A 191 -0.03 -21.82 -0.04
C HIS A 191 -0.97 -22.40 1.02
N TRP A 192 -1.30 -21.65 2.07
CA TRP A 192 -2.35 -22.03 3.00
C TRP A 192 -3.72 -22.10 2.31
N MET A 193 -4.08 -21.05 1.52
CA MET A 193 -5.36 -21.05 0.79
C MET A 193 -5.45 -22.22 -0.20
N ARG A 194 -4.38 -22.51 -0.96
CA ARG A 194 -4.31 -23.68 -1.86
C ARG A 194 -4.51 -24.99 -1.12
N SER A 195 -4.09 -25.05 0.15
CA SER A 195 -4.22 -26.22 1.04
C SER A 195 -5.54 -26.26 1.83
N GLY A 196 -6.46 -25.32 1.61
CA GLY A 196 -7.74 -25.24 2.32
C GLY A 196 -7.62 -24.72 3.75
N ILE A 197 -6.52 -24.03 4.10
CA ILE A 197 -6.31 -23.39 5.39
C ILE A 197 -6.62 -21.90 5.27
N ASN A 198 -7.46 -21.38 6.18
CA ASN A 198 -7.73 -19.95 6.25
C ASN A 198 -6.50 -19.21 6.77
N PRO A 199 -5.91 -18.25 6.00
CA PRO A 199 -4.67 -17.56 6.38
C PRO A 199 -4.81 -16.78 7.68
N LEU A 200 -5.95 -16.11 7.91
CA LEU A 200 -6.19 -15.33 9.11
C LEU A 200 -6.18 -16.23 10.36
N GLU A 201 -6.79 -17.41 10.30
CA GLU A 201 -6.79 -18.37 11.41
C GLU A 201 -5.39 -18.96 11.64
N ALA A 202 -4.63 -19.23 10.57
CA ALA A 202 -3.24 -19.68 10.68
C ALA A 202 -2.35 -18.61 11.35
N ILE A 203 -2.50 -17.34 10.99
CA ILE A 203 -1.78 -16.21 11.60
C ILE A 203 -2.13 -16.06 13.08
N LYS A 204 -3.41 -16.18 13.45
CA LYS A 204 -3.83 -16.20 14.86
C LYS A 204 -3.17 -17.34 15.64
N LYS A 205 -3.15 -18.53 15.05
CA LYS A 205 -2.53 -19.73 15.64
C LYS A 205 -1.03 -19.55 15.84
N LEU A 206 -0.31 -18.96 14.88
CA LEU A 206 1.13 -18.71 14.91
C LEU A 206 1.54 -17.46 15.70
N LYS A 207 0.65 -16.91 16.51
CA LYS A 207 0.90 -15.69 17.29
C LYS A 207 2.25 -15.72 18.03
N GLY A 208 3.10 -14.73 17.76
CA GLY A 208 4.42 -14.58 18.36
C GLY A 208 5.51 -15.47 17.74
N ARG A 209 5.19 -16.19 16.65
CA ARG A 209 6.13 -17.03 15.89
C ARG A 209 6.25 -16.64 14.40
N ILE A 210 5.52 -15.62 13.95
CA ILE A 210 5.67 -15.13 12.57
C ILE A 210 6.88 -14.19 12.52
N ILE A 211 7.84 -14.49 11.66
CA ILE A 211 9.07 -13.72 11.42
C ILE A 211 8.94 -12.91 10.13
N SER A 212 8.47 -13.54 9.06
CA SER A 212 8.19 -12.91 7.77
C SER A 212 6.96 -13.54 7.13
N LEU A 213 6.49 -12.95 6.05
CA LEU A 213 5.38 -13.49 5.28
C LEU A 213 5.72 -13.47 3.80
N HIS A 214 5.33 -14.51 3.08
CA HIS A 214 5.11 -14.46 1.64
C HIS A 214 3.62 -14.18 1.44
N ILE A 215 3.30 -12.93 1.11
CA ILE A 215 1.91 -12.52 0.95
C ILE A 215 1.45 -12.82 -0.46
N LYS A 216 0.38 -13.58 -0.52
CA LYS A 216 -0.41 -13.85 -1.72
C LYS A 216 -1.88 -13.65 -1.38
N ASP A 217 -2.67 -13.17 -2.33
CA ASP A 217 -4.13 -13.24 -2.30
C ASP A 217 -4.58 -14.00 -3.54
N LEU A 218 -5.53 -14.90 -3.41
CA LEU A 218 -5.88 -15.83 -4.47
C LEU A 218 -7.32 -15.63 -4.95
N ASN A 219 -7.56 -15.98 -6.22
CA ASN A 219 -8.89 -15.92 -6.83
C ASN A 219 -9.86 -17.00 -6.31
N LYS A 220 -9.35 -18.07 -5.67
CA LYS A 220 -10.16 -19.18 -5.13
C LYS A 220 -9.54 -19.76 -3.87
N PHE A 221 -10.38 -20.33 -3.01
CA PHE A 221 -9.99 -21.01 -1.78
C PHE A 221 -10.10 -22.53 -1.91
N GLY A 222 -9.12 -23.26 -1.38
CA GLY A 222 -9.09 -24.73 -1.38
C GLY A 222 -8.79 -25.38 -2.73
N GLU A 223 -8.32 -24.57 -3.70
CA GLU A 223 -8.02 -25.04 -5.06
C GLU A 223 -6.51 -24.98 -5.31
N PRO A 224 -5.83 -26.12 -5.55
CA PRO A 224 -4.38 -26.12 -5.83
C PRO A 224 -3.98 -25.30 -7.05
N SER A 225 -4.88 -25.15 -8.02
CA SER A 225 -4.68 -24.36 -9.24
C SER A 225 -5.05 -22.88 -9.10
N ALA A 226 -5.42 -22.42 -7.92
CA ALA A 226 -5.72 -21.01 -7.68
C ALA A 226 -4.48 -20.14 -7.95
N HIS A 227 -4.68 -19.01 -8.61
CA HIS A 227 -3.63 -18.08 -8.97
C HIS A 227 -3.73 -16.78 -8.17
N ASP A 228 -2.61 -16.06 -8.10
CA ASP A 228 -2.53 -14.78 -7.43
C ASP A 228 -3.39 -13.71 -8.09
N VAL A 229 -3.94 -12.84 -7.26
CA VAL A 229 -4.65 -11.61 -7.64
C VAL A 229 -4.13 -10.44 -6.82
N ILE A 230 -4.50 -9.23 -7.21
CA ILE A 230 -4.15 -8.01 -6.46
C ILE A 230 -4.62 -8.15 -5.00
N TRP A 231 -3.74 -7.89 -4.05
CA TRP A 231 -4.02 -8.00 -2.62
C TRP A 231 -5.28 -7.22 -2.20
N GLY A 232 -6.17 -7.90 -1.48
CA GLY A 232 -7.45 -7.38 -1.04
C GLY A 232 -8.57 -7.47 -2.08
N THR A 233 -8.32 -8.12 -3.23
CA THR A 233 -9.36 -8.40 -4.24
C THR A 233 -9.72 -9.89 -4.32
N GLY A 234 -8.96 -10.74 -3.65
CA GLY A 234 -9.15 -12.18 -3.61
C GLY A 234 -9.95 -12.67 -2.41
N VAL A 235 -9.72 -13.92 -2.05
CA VAL A 235 -10.48 -14.64 -1.00
C VAL A 235 -9.74 -14.74 0.34
N GLY A 236 -8.53 -14.10 0.45
CA GLY A 236 -7.62 -14.30 1.58
C GLY A 236 -7.89 -13.42 2.80
N ASP A 237 -8.91 -12.56 2.80
CA ASP A 237 -9.16 -11.56 3.84
C ASP A 237 -7.90 -10.74 4.22
N PHE A 238 -7.25 -10.19 3.21
CA PHE A 238 -5.99 -9.46 3.37
C PHE A 238 -6.08 -8.35 4.43
N LYS A 239 -7.20 -7.64 4.50
CA LYS A 239 -7.45 -6.59 5.49
C LYS A 239 -7.51 -7.15 6.92
N GLY A 240 -8.18 -8.30 7.11
CA GLY A 240 -8.22 -9.00 8.39
C GLY A 240 -6.84 -9.53 8.82
N ILE A 241 -6.03 -9.99 7.87
CA ILE A 241 -4.63 -10.41 8.10
C ILE A 241 -3.81 -9.23 8.65
N LEU A 242 -3.85 -8.07 8.00
CA LEU A 242 -3.12 -6.87 8.47
C LEU A 242 -3.59 -6.46 9.86
N ALA A 243 -4.91 -6.47 10.12
CA ALA A 243 -5.48 -6.12 11.43
C ALA A 243 -5.01 -7.08 12.54
N GLU A 244 -4.94 -8.38 12.27
CA GLU A 244 -4.48 -9.35 13.26
C GLU A 244 -2.96 -9.21 13.50
N LEU A 245 -2.15 -8.99 12.47
CA LEU A 245 -0.71 -8.76 12.62
C LEU A 245 -0.42 -7.47 13.41
N ASP A 246 -1.20 -6.43 13.19
CA ASP A 246 -1.13 -5.21 13.99
C ASP A 246 -1.45 -5.46 15.46
N LYS A 247 -2.54 -6.16 15.76
CA LYS A 247 -2.92 -6.58 17.12
C LYS A 247 -1.84 -7.43 17.78
N GLN A 248 -1.07 -8.21 17.01
CA GLN A 248 0.08 -8.98 17.50
C GLN A 248 1.35 -8.13 17.65
N ASN A 249 1.32 -6.85 17.30
CA ASN A 249 2.49 -5.95 17.25
C ASN A 249 3.62 -6.52 16.37
N PHE A 250 3.27 -7.09 15.22
CA PHE A 250 4.22 -7.65 14.26
C PHE A 250 5.22 -6.59 13.78
N LYS A 251 6.49 -6.99 13.64
CA LYS A 251 7.61 -6.12 13.24
C LYS A 251 8.47 -6.71 12.12
N GLY A 252 8.01 -7.78 11.52
CA GLY A 252 8.73 -8.49 10.46
C GLY A 252 8.52 -7.90 9.07
N VAL A 253 8.78 -8.73 8.08
CA VAL A 253 8.78 -8.36 6.67
C VAL A 253 7.56 -8.95 5.97
N PHE A 254 6.87 -8.13 5.19
CA PHE A 254 5.85 -8.54 4.23
C PHE A 254 6.52 -8.67 2.87
N THR A 255 6.75 -9.88 2.40
CA THR A 255 7.34 -10.11 1.09
C THR A 255 6.26 -10.39 0.06
N ILE A 256 6.22 -9.63 -1.01
CA ILE A 256 5.40 -9.91 -2.19
C ILE A 256 6.02 -11.11 -2.90
N GLU A 257 5.31 -12.22 -2.96
CA GLU A 257 5.65 -13.32 -3.85
C GLU A 257 4.46 -13.56 -4.77
N TYR A 258 4.57 -13.07 -6.02
CA TYR A 258 3.48 -13.08 -6.99
C TYR A 258 3.77 -14.08 -8.09
N GLU A 259 3.03 -15.18 -8.14
CA GLU A 259 3.28 -16.35 -8.98
C GLU A 259 2.27 -16.44 -10.14
N TYR A 260 1.91 -15.30 -10.73
CA TYR A 260 0.98 -15.26 -11.84
C TYR A 260 1.32 -14.12 -12.79
N ASN A 261 0.96 -14.27 -14.07
CA ASN A 261 1.15 -13.23 -15.10
C ASN A 261 2.60 -12.70 -15.17
N TRP A 262 3.56 -13.58 -15.04
CA TRP A 262 5.00 -13.35 -14.82
C TRP A 262 5.61 -12.21 -15.62
N ASP A 263 5.30 -12.13 -16.93
CA ASP A 263 5.89 -11.13 -17.83
C ASP A 263 5.19 -9.75 -17.75
N LYS A 264 4.06 -9.65 -17.07
CA LYS A 264 3.21 -8.46 -17.01
C LYS A 264 2.74 -8.12 -15.59
N SER A 265 3.37 -8.68 -14.56
CA SER A 265 2.95 -8.55 -13.17
C SER A 265 3.18 -7.14 -12.56
N MET A 266 4.09 -6.33 -13.09
CA MET A 266 4.48 -5.05 -12.53
C MET A 266 3.31 -4.10 -12.17
N PRO A 267 2.28 -3.90 -13.01
CA PRO A 267 1.12 -3.07 -12.64
C PRO A 267 0.31 -3.68 -11.49
N GLU A 268 0.20 -5.01 -11.42
CA GLU A 268 -0.51 -5.71 -10.36
C GLU A 268 0.25 -5.62 -9.02
N LEU A 269 1.60 -5.74 -9.06
CA LEU A 269 2.47 -5.55 -7.90
C LEU A 269 2.37 -4.13 -7.33
N ALA A 270 2.38 -3.12 -8.20
CA ALA A 270 2.17 -1.73 -7.79
C ALA A 270 0.82 -1.55 -7.07
N LYS A 271 -0.23 -2.22 -7.57
CA LYS A 271 -1.56 -2.16 -6.93
C LYS A 271 -1.63 -2.94 -5.62
N CYS A 272 -0.88 -4.03 -5.48
CA CYS A 272 -0.71 -4.73 -4.19
C CYS A 272 -0.11 -3.81 -3.14
N ILE A 273 0.96 -3.08 -3.48
CA ILE A 273 1.63 -2.12 -2.59
C ILE A 273 0.66 -0.98 -2.21
N GLU A 274 -0.06 -0.47 -3.19
CA GLU A 274 -1.05 0.58 -2.96
C GLU A 274 -2.16 0.14 -1.99
N ASN A 275 -2.71 -1.07 -2.18
CA ASN A 275 -3.71 -1.63 -1.28
C ASN A 275 -3.14 -1.91 0.12
N PHE A 276 -1.88 -2.38 0.21
CA PHE A 276 -1.21 -2.52 1.50
C PHE A 276 -1.12 -1.17 2.23
N ASN A 277 -0.65 -0.13 1.58
CA ASN A 277 -0.52 1.20 2.16
C ASN A 277 -1.89 1.73 2.61
N LYS A 278 -2.91 1.61 1.75
CA LYS A 278 -4.29 2.02 2.08
C LYS A 278 -4.81 1.29 3.32
N PHE A 279 -4.75 -0.04 3.35
CA PHE A 279 -5.32 -0.82 4.46
C PHE A 279 -4.50 -0.67 5.74
N SER A 280 -3.17 -0.56 5.64
CA SER A 280 -2.31 -0.29 6.80
C SER A 280 -2.61 1.06 7.44
N ALA A 281 -2.84 2.09 6.64
CA ALA A 281 -3.24 3.42 7.12
C ALA A 281 -4.56 3.37 7.91
N GLU A 282 -5.51 2.53 7.50
CA GLU A 282 -6.77 2.34 8.22
C GLU A 282 -6.56 1.72 9.62
N LEU A 283 -5.47 0.99 9.84
CA LEU A 283 -5.13 0.34 11.13
C LEU A 283 -4.38 1.25 12.10
N SER A 284 -3.99 2.45 11.71
CA SER A 284 -3.28 3.38 12.59
C SER A 284 -3.99 3.49 13.96
N HIS A 285 -3.23 3.34 15.06
CA HIS A 285 -3.76 3.47 16.43
C HIS A 285 -3.90 4.92 16.89
N ALA A 286 -3.71 5.90 16.03
CA ALA A 286 -4.10 7.25 16.36
C ALA A 286 -5.60 7.23 16.74
N GLU A 287 -5.90 7.78 17.89
CA GLU A 287 -7.28 7.83 18.35
C GLU A 287 -8.13 8.72 17.44
N TRP A 288 -9.36 8.27 17.17
CA TRP A 288 -10.35 9.10 16.54
C TRP A 288 -10.69 10.29 17.44
N LYS A 289 -10.51 11.49 16.93
CA LYS A 289 -10.87 12.74 17.60
C LYS A 289 -12.04 13.39 16.88
N ASP A 290 -12.80 14.21 17.60
CA ASP A 290 -13.73 15.11 16.94
C ASP A 290 -12.92 16.11 16.10
N LEU A 291 -13.29 16.29 14.82
CA LEU A 291 -12.66 17.28 13.93
C LEU A 291 -12.90 18.68 14.48
N LEU A 292 -14.11 18.94 14.94
CA LEU A 292 -14.54 20.23 15.49
C LEU A 292 -15.11 20.02 16.90
N ASN A 293 -14.68 20.87 17.85
CA ASN A 293 -15.26 20.92 19.17
C ASN A 293 -16.72 21.37 19.09
N LYS A 294 -17.58 20.93 19.99
CA LYS A 294 -19.00 21.31 20.01
C LYS A 294 -19.24 22.80 20.19
N ASP A 295 -18.31 23.49 20.85
CA ASP A 295 -18.32 24.95 21.01
C ASP A 295 -17.62 25.68 19.87
N LEU A 296 -17.12 24.96 18.87
CA LEU A 296 -16.34 25.45 17.73
C LEU A 296 -15.07 26.23 18.12
N SER A 297 -14.54 26.05 19.33
CA SER A 297 -13.36 26.74 19.83
C SER A 297 -12.09 26.46 19.02
N ASN A 298 -12.02 25.28 18.36
CA ASN A 298 -10.92 24.88 17.46
C ASN A 298 -11.21 25.15 15.99
N ALA A 299 -12.22 25.97 15.67
CA ALA A 299 -12.57 26.35 14.31
C ALA A 299 -12.35 27.85 14.04
N SER A 300 -12.12 28.18 12.79
CA SER A 300 -12.09 29.53 12.23
C SER A 300 -13.31 29.68 11.30
N TYR A 301 -14.22 30.58 11.61
CA TYR A 301 -15.45 30.83 10.88
C TYR A 301 -16.00 32.20 11.26
N LYS A 302 -16.97 32.72 10.48
CA LYS A 302 -17.70 33.97 10.83
C LYS A 302 -18.60 33.69 12.05
N PRO A 303 -18.45 34.42 13.16
CA PRO A 303 -19.25 34.21 14.35
C PRO A 303 -20.76 34.18 14.06
N GLY A 304 -21.45 33.11 14.51
CA GLY A 304 -22.89 32.94 14.30
C GLY A 304 -23.29 32.24 13.00
N SER A 305 -22.36 32.00 12.07
CA SER A 305 -22.69 31.34 10.79
C SER A 305 -22.77 29.80 10.90
N TRP A 306 -22.18 29.21 11.93
CA TRP A 306 -22.22 27.77 12.19
C TRP A 306 -22.62 27.47 13.62
N ILE A 307 -23.37 26.40 13.82
CA ILE A 307 -23.79 25.94 15.14
C ILE A 307 -24.00 24.43 15.18
N PHE A 308 -23.59 23.80 16.29
CA PHE A 308 -24.06 22.46 16.65
C PHE A 308 -25.42 22.54 17.36
N ASP A 309 -26.36 21.71 16.93
CA ASP A 309 -27.60 21.50 17.67
C ASP A 309 -27.41 20.53 18.86
N ALA A 310 -28.49 20.34 19.64
CA ALA A 310 -28.48 19.44 20.80
C ALA A 310 -28.22 17.96 20.43
N ASN A 311 -28.43 17.57 19.17
CA ASN A 311 -28.20 16.22 18.65
C ASN A 311 -26.78 16.06 18.06
N GLY A 312 -25.94 17.10 18.12
CA GLY A 312 -24.59 17.08 17.57
C GLY A 312 -24.55 17.23 16.05
N VAL A 313 -25.59 17.82 15.45
CA VAL A 313 -25.62 18.15 14.03
C VAL A 313 -25.09 19.57 13.83
N LEU A 314 -24.04 19.70 13.04
CA LEU A 314 -23.46 20.98 12.62
C LEU A 314 -24.23 21.51 11.41
N THR A 315 -24.68 22.76 11.48
CA THR A 315 -25.46 23.40 10.43
C THR A 315 -24.95 24.83 10.22
N ALA A 316 -24.84 25.24 8.95
CA ALA A 316 -24.60 26.63 8.59
C ALA A 316 -25.88 27.46 8.75
N LYS A 317 -25.76 28.69 9.23
CA LYS A 317 -26.87 29.64 9.40
C LYS A 317 -26.60 30.90 8.62
N GLY A 318 -27.48 31.13 7.63
CA GLY A 318 -27.77 32.44 7.00
C GLY A 318 -26.61 33.11 6.25
N GLY A 319 -26.97 33.78 5.17
CA GLY A 319 -26.10 34.55 4.31
C GLY A 319 -25.73 33.82 3.01
N GLU A 320 -25.27 34.62 2.04
CA GLU A 320 -24.68 34.12 0.80
C GLU A 320 -23.17 34.44 0.80
N GLY A 321 -22.36 33.55 0.24
CA GLY A 321 -20.95 33.78 -0.02
C GLY A 321 -19.98 32.81 0.68
N HIS A 322 -18.81 32.65 0.08
CA HIS A 322 -17.73 31.76 0.55
C HIS A 322 -17.00 32.25 1.82
N ASP A 323 -17.28 33.45 2.30
CA ASP A 323 -16.79 33.97 3.58
C ASP A 323 -17.49 33.31 4.80
N LEU A 324 -18.44 32.40 4.54
CA LEU A 324 -19.15 31.66 5.56
C LEU A 324 -18.66 30.22 5.74
N ASP A 325 -17.62 29.80 5.03
CA ASP A 325 -17.00 28.49 5.23
C ASP A 325 -16.44 28.36 6.65
N ILE A 326 -16.40 27.11 7.16
CA ILE A 326 -15.77 26.78 8.45
C ILE A 326 -14.50 25.99 8.24
N TRP A 327 -13.45 26.33 8.98
CA TRP A 327 -12.11 25.78 8.84
C TRP A 327 -11.58 25.29 10.18
N THR A 328 -10.85 24.18 10.21
CA THR A 328 -10.08 23.80 11.40
C THR A 328 -8.97 24.82 11.67
N LYS A 329 -8.66 25.10 12.94
CA LYS A 329 -7.45 25.85 13.31
C LYS A 329 -6.21 24.98 13.19
N ASP A 330 -6.35 23.69 13.49
CA ASP A 330 -5.28 22.71 13.33
C ASP A 330 -5.06 22.40 11.84
N ARG A 331 -3.84 21.94 11.54
CA ARG A 331 -3.42 21.51 10.21
C ARG A 331 -3.20 20.01 10.25
N TYR A 332 -3.46 19.35 9.12
CA TYR A 332 -3.39 17.89 8.99
C TYR A 332 -2.62 17.52 7.72
N GLY A 333 -1.64 16.61 7.86
CA GLY A 333 -0.84 16.03 6.77
C GLY A 333 -1.45 14.74 6.26
N ASN A 334 -1.10 13.62 6.88
CA ASN A 334 -1.69 12.32 6.62
C ASN A 334 -2.83 12.07 7.62
N PHE A 335 -4.01 11.70 7.12
CA PHE A 335 -5.18 11.49 7.97
C PHE A 335 -6.27 10.63 7.31
N VAL A 336 -7.13 10.07 8.15
CA VAL A 336 -8.46 9.59 7.74
C VAL A 336 -9.50 10.51 8.35
N LEU A 337 -10.38 11.04 7.50
CA LEU A 337 -11.54 11.87 7.86
C LEU A 337 -12.81 11.05 7.63
N ASP A 338 -13.61 10.86 8.67
CA ASP A 338 -14.90 10.18 8.65
C ASP A 338 -15.99 11.18 9.04
N LEU A 339 -16.93 11.40 8.13
CA LEU A 339 -18.01 12.35 8.38
C LEU A 339 -19.32 11.90 7.71
N GLU A 340 -20.44 12.32 8.27
CA GLU A 340 -21.73 12.20 7.61
C GLU A 340 -22.25 13.58 7.21
N PHE A 341 -22.84 13.64 6.02
CA PHE A 341 -23.48 14.84 5.49
C PHE A 341 -24.89 14.55 4.98
N LYS A 342 -25.72 15.57 5.03
CA LYS A 342 -27.07 15.53 4.45
C LYS A 342 -27.29 16.80 3.65
N VAL A 343 -27.93 16.68 2.51
CA VAL A 343 -28.20 17.76 1.56
C VAL A 343 -29.70 17.91 1.32
N ASP A 344 -30.11 19.11 0.98
CA ASP A 344 -31.46 19.41 0.49
C ASP A 344 -31.40 19.72 -1.02
N LYS A 345 -32.56 19.94 -1.63
CA LYS A 345 -32.66 20.28 -3.05
C LYS A 345 -31.89 21.58 -3.34
N GLY A 346 -31.01 21.54 -4.35
CA GLY A 346 -30.17 22.66 -4.77
C GLY A 346 -28.89 22.82 -3.95
N THR A 347 -28.62 21.94 -2.98
CA THR A 347 -27.40 22.05 -2.17
C THR A 347 -26.16 21.83 -3.02
N ASN A 348 -25.24 22.79 -2.93
CA ASN A 348 -23.85 22.71 -3.33
C ASN A 348 -22.97 22.97 -2.09
N SER A 349 -22.00 22.11 -1.84
CA SER A 349 -21.08 22.17 -0.70
C SER A 349 -19.82 21.34 -1.01
N GLY A 350 -18.88 21.29 -0.09
CA GLY A 350 -17.64 20.55 -0.29
C GLY A 350 -16.85 20.35 1.00
N VAL A 351 -15.94 19.39 0.96
CA VAL A 351 -14.93 19.15 2.00
C VAL A 351 -13.58 19.55 1.44
N PHE A 352 -12.99 20.59 1.99
CA PHE A 352 -11.66 21.05 1.60
C PHE A 352 -10.58 20.32 2.40
N LEU A 353 -9.57 19.80 1.70
CA LEU A 353 -8.49 19.01 2.25
C LEU A 353 -7.17 19.77 2.15
N ARG A 354 -6.33 19.68 3.17
CA ARG A 354 -4.94 20.20 3.18
C ARG A 354 -4.81 21.63 2.68
N THR A 355 -5.76 22.50 3.02
CA THR A 355 -5.80 23.89 2.55
C THR A 355 -4.60 24.66 3.06
N GLY A 356 -3.73 25.08 2.17
CA GLY A 356 -2.50 25.80 2.51
C GLY A 356 -2.74 27.23 2.99
N SER A 357 -3.70 27.92 2.37
CA SER A 357 -4.13 29.28 2.73
C SER A 357 -5.65 29.41 2.64
N ILE A 358 -6.27 29.72 3.76
CA ILE A 358 -7.73 29.93 3.83
C ILE A 358 -8.16 31.13 2.95
N GLN A 359 -7.33 32.16 2.85
CA GLN A 359 -7.61 33.35 2.03
C GLN A 359 -7.51 33.06 0.53
N ASN A 360 -6.71 32.06 0.14
CA ASN A 360 -6.56 31.62 -1.25
C ASN A 360 -6.92 30.13 -1.40
N TRP A 361 -7.99 29.72 -0.73
CA TRP A 361 -8.41 28.31 -0.68
C TRP A 361 -8.64 27.74 -2.07
N ILE A 362 -9.18 28.50 -3.02
CA ILE A 362 -9.45 28.06 -4.40
C ILE A 362 -8.20 27.42 -5.03
N ASN A 363 -7.00 27.98 -4.82
CA ASN A 363 -5.77 27.52 -5.44
C ASN A 363 -4.87 26.71 -4.48
N THR A 364 -5.28 26.48 -3.24
CA THR A 364 -4.47 25.81 -2.21
C THR A 364 -5.21 24.72 -1.46
N ALA A 365 -6.47 24.44 -1.82
CA ALA A 365 -7.28 23.35 -1.28
C ALA A 365 -7.59 22.30 -2.36
N ILE A 366 -7.81 21.10 -1.92
CA ILE A 366 -8.35 20.02 -2.73
C ILE A 366 -9.76 19.75 -2.23
N GLU A 367 -10.76 19.86 -3.10
CA GLU A 367 -12.17 19.79 -2.72
C GLU A 367 -12.76 18.42 -3.08
N VAL A 368 -13.34 17.74 -2.09
CA VAL A 368 -14.27 16.61 -2.31
C VAL A 368 -15.67 17.18 -2.37
N GLN A 369 -16.28 17.14 -3.54
CA GLN A 369 -17.56 17.77 -3.82
C GLN A 369 -18.72 17.14 -3.06
N ILE A 370 -19.57 17.97 -2.48
CA ILE A 370 -20.90 17.60 -1.96
C ILE A 370 -21.94 18.29 -2.81
N HIS A 371 -22.79 17.51 -3.47
CA HIS A 371 -23.87 18.03 -4.29
C HIS A 371 -25.12 17.18 -4.10
N GLU A 372 -26.32 17.75 -4.30
CA GLU A 372 -27.58 17.01 -4.15
C GLU A 372 -27.81 15.94 -5.22
N THR A 373 -27.11 16.05 -6.33
CA THR A 373 -27.26 15.18 -7.49
C THR A 373 -25.91 14.76 -8.06
N THR A 374 -25.95 13.70 -8.83
CA THR A 374 -24.86 13.26 -9.69
C THR A 374 -25.05 13.71 -11.15
N ASP A 375 -26.12 14.48 -11.43
CA ASP A 375 -26.35 15.09 -12.73
C ASP A 375 -25.55 16.40 -12.82
N GLY A 376 -24.84 16.60 -13.92
CA GLY A 376 -24.02 17.80 -14.12
C GLY A 376 -22.70 17.48 -14.82
N THR A 377 -21.73 18.40 -14.72
CA THR A 377 -20.40 18.13 -15.28
C THR A 377 -19.78 16.96 -14.52
N PRO A 378 -19.05 16.05 -15.20
CA PRO A 378 -18.44 14.89 -14.56
C PRO A 378 -17.62 15.23 -13.33
N HIS A 379 -16.86 16.33 -13.37
CA HIS A 379 -15.99 16.79 -12.28
C HIS A 379 -16.69 17.69 -11.25
N GLY A 380 -18.00 17.92 -11.37
CA GLY A 380 -18.80 18.75 -10.44
C GLY A 380 -19.85 17.94 -9.67
N GLN A 381 -20.01 16.65 -9.93
CA GLN A 381 -20.97 15.80 -9.24
C GLN A 381 -20.52 15.42 -7.83
N CYS A 382 -21.48 15.00 -6.99
CA CYS A 382 -21.15 14.56 -5.63
C CYS A 382 -20.10 13.44 -5.63
N GLY A 383 -19.05 13.61 -4.82
CA GLY A 383 -17.93 12.68 -4.72
C GLY A 383 -16.77 12.95 -5.66
N ALA A 384 -16.90 13.89 -6.59
CA ALA A 384 -15.77 14.30 -7.45
C ALA A 384 -14.67 14.98 -6.63
N ILE A 385 -13.41 14.84 -7.04
CA ILE A 385 -12.41 15.88 -6.75
C ILE A 385 -12.70 17.02 -7.71
N TYR A 386 -13.24 18.11 -7.16
CA TYR A 386 -13.87 19.16 -7.93
C TYR A 386 -12.99 19.67 -9.07
N ASP A 387 -13.56 19.74 -10.26
CA ASP A 387 -12.94 20.18 -11.51
C ASP A 387 -11.72 19.34 -11.99
N CYS A 388 -11.43 18.22 -11.30
CA CYS A 388 -10.23 17.40 -11.58
C CYS A 388 -10.48 15.92 -11.85
N LEU A 389 -11.33 15.26 -11.06
CA LEU A 389 -11.52 13.81 -11.18
C LEU A 389 -12.95 13.40 -10.82
N SER A 390 -13.62 12.71 -11.74
CA SER A 390 -14.95 12.17 -11.52
C SER A 390 -14.93 10.96 -10.60
N PRO A 391 -15.98 10.73 -9.80
CA PRO A 391 -16.15 9.48 -9.09
C PRO A 391 -16.36 8.32 -10.07
N THR A 392 -15.80 7.16 -9.75
CA THR A 392 -15.89 5.94 -10.60
C THR A 392 -17.28 5.34 -10.64
N LYS A 393 -18.15 5.68 -9.68
CA LYS A 393 -19.55 5.23 -9.59
C LYS A 393 -20.39 6.20 -8.76
N ASN A 394 -21.69 6.17 -9.01
CA ASN A 394 -22.66 6.86 -8.16
C ASN A 394 -22.99 6.03 -6.93
N ALA A 395 -22.70 6.56 -5.74
CA ALA A 395 -23.05 5.96 -4.45
C ALA A 395 -23.88 6.90 -3.56
N LEU A 396 -24.35 8.04 -4.11
CA LEU A 396 -25.17 9.03 -3.40
C LEU A 396 -26.55 8.46 -3.08
N LYS A 397 -27.03 8.68 -1.84
CA LYS A 397 -28.39 8.40 -1.43
C LYS A 397 -29.34 9.55 -1.85
N LYS A 398 -30.64 9.33 -1.71
CA LYS A 398 -31.65 10.34 -2.05
C LYS A 398 -31.46 11.60 -1.22
N THR A 399 -31.84 12.75 -1.81
CA THR A 399 -31.91 14.06 -1.12
C THR A 399 -32.68 13.95 0.19
N GLY A 400 -32.11 14.50 1.27
CA GLY A 400 -32.65 14.42 2.63
C GLY A 400 -32.16 13.21 3.44
N GLU A 401 -31.46 12.25 2.84
CA GLU A 401 -30.85 11.12 3.57
C GLU A 401 -29.42 11.43 3.98
N TRP A 402 -28.97 10.82 5.08
CA TRP A 402 -27.58 10.92 5.53
C TRP A 402 -26.65 10.08 4.67
N ASN A 403 -25.63 10.71 4.11
CA ASN A 403 -24.51 10.11 3.40
C ASN A 403 -23.26 10.11 4.30
N ARG A 404 -22.31 9.22 4.05
CA ARG A 404 -21.05 9.14 4.78
C ARG A 404 -19.88 9.17 3.81
N TYR A 405 -18.95 10.07 4.06
CA TYR A 405 -17.62 10.05 3.48
C TYR A 405 -16.61 9.43 4.43
N VAL A 406 -15.73 8.58 3.90
CA VAL A 406 -14.44 8.24 4.49
C VAL A 406 -13.38 8.70 3.49
N ILE A 407 -12.58 9.70 3.90
CA ILE A 407 -11.56 10.32 3.07
C ILE A 407 -10.20 10.03 3.68
N THR A 408 -9.33 9.33 2.95
CA THR A 408 -7.95 9.08 3.36
C THR A 408 -7.01 9.94 2.53
N CYS A 409 -6.23 10.78 3.20
CA CYS A 409 -5.10 11.51 2.63
C CYS A 409 -3.81 10.88 3.12
N LEU A 410 -3.01 10.33 2.20
CA LEU A 410 -1.74 9.69 2.52
C LEU A 410 -0.69 10.15 1.50
N ASP A 411 0.28 10.95 1.93
CA ASP A 411 1.29 11.60 1.09
C ASP A 411 0.69 12.26 -0.17
N ASN A 412 0.92 11.71 -1.36
CA ASN A 412 0.36 12.19 -2.63
C ASN A 412 -0.95 11.53 -3.04
N LYS A 413 -1.50 10.63 -2.20
CA LYS A 413 -2.72 9.87 -2.50
C LYS A 413 -3.93 10.42 -1.76
N ILE A 414 -5.08 10.40 -2.45
CA ILE A 414 -6.39 10.69 -1.88
C ILE A 414 -7.34 9.57 -2.28
N TYR A 415 -7.92 8.94 -1.28
CA TYR A 415 -8.96 7.93 -1.45
C TYR A 415 -10.28 8.45 -0.87
N VAL A 416 -11.38 8.27 -1.58
CA VAL A 416 -12.71 8.65 -1.09
C VAL A 416 -13.66 7.47 -1.20
N GLU A 417 -14.29 7.14 -0.09
CA GLU A 417 -15.44 6.23 -0.04
C GLU A 417 -16.71 7.04 0.24
N LEU A 418 -17.76 6.78 -0.54
CA LEU A 418 -19.11 7.30 -0.30
C LEU A 418 -20.05 6.14 0.01
N ASN A 419 -20.64 6.15 1.21
CA ASN A 419 -21.55 5.10 1.69
C ASN A 419 -20.96 3.68 1.62
N GLY A 420 -19.64 3.56 1.94
CA GLY A 420 -18.90 2.29 1.92
C GLY A 420 -18.50 1.82 0.52
N GLN A 421 -18.69 2.65 -0.50
CA GLN A 421 -18.25 2.37 -1.86
C GLN A 421 -17.02 3.23 -2.20
N PRO A 422 -15.89 2.63 -2.60
CA PRO A 422 -14.75 3.40 -3.09
C PRO A 422 -15.13 4.08 -4.41
N ILE A 423 -14.93 5.40 -4.46
CA ILE A 423 -15.32 6.23 -5.61
C ILE A 423 -14.17 7.05 -6.20
N ILE A 424 -13.13 7.36 -5.41
CA ILE A 424 -11.91 8.07 -5.82
C ILE A 424 -10.67 7.31 -5.37
N ASP A 425 -9.71 7.24 -6.27
CA ASP A 425 -8.33 6.81 -6.07
C ASP A 425 -7.45 7.76 -6.88
N MET A 426 -6.94 8.81 -6.23
CA MET A 426 -6.23 9.90 -6.90
C MET A 426 -4.77 9.95 -6.48
N ASP A 427 -3.88 10.03 -7.46
CA ASP A 427 -2.48 10.36 -7.28
C ASP A 427 -2.21 11.80 -7.73
N LEU A 428 -2.00 12.70 -6.78
CA LEU A 428 -1.76 14.12 -7.05
C LEU A 428 -0.58 14.37 -8.00
N ASN A 429 0.41 13.47 -8.03
CA ASN A 429 1.57 13.58 -8.91
C ASN A 429 1.24 13.46 -10.42
N GLN A 430 0.05 12.96 -10.75
CA GLN A 430 -0.41 12.89 -12.15
C GLN A 430 -0.87 14.25 -12.69
N TRP A 431 -1.29 15.20 -11.82
CA TRP A 431 -1.67 16.58 -12.20
C TRP A 431 -0.42 17.48 -12.24
N LYS A 432 0.31 17.43 -13.35
CA LYS A 432 1.65 18.04 -13.50
C LYS A 432 1.64 19.49 -13.90
N GLU A 433 0.54 19.99 -14.43
CA GLU A 433 0.41 21.32 -15.02
C GLU A 433 -0.76 22.08 -14.40
N ALA A 434 -0.61 23.39 -14.19
CA ALA A 434 -1.71 24.27 -13.85
C ALA A 434 -2.76 24.29 -14.97
N HIS A 435 -4.03 24.47 -14.62
CA HIS A 435 -5.16 24.56 -15.55
C HIS A 435 -5.39 23.32 -16.42
N LYS A 436 -4.81 22.15 -16.09
CA LYS A 436 -4.89 20.97 -16.94
C LYS A 436 -5.00 19.67 -16.14
N ASN A 437 -5.94 18.83 -16.51
CA ASN A 437 -6.11 17.47 -15.99
C ASN A 437 -5.23 16.47 -16.77
N PRO A 438 -4.92 15.29 -16.23
CA PRO A 438 -4.11 14.27 -16.90
C PRO A 438 -4.67 13.78 -18.23
N ASP A 439 -6.00 13.83 -18.42
CA ASP A 439 -6.69 13.49 -19.68
C ASP A 439 -6.64 14.61 -20.73
N GLY A 440 -6.01 15.75 -20.37
CA GLY A 440 -5.90 16.93 -21.22
C GLY A 440 -7.06 17.92 -21.12
N SER A 441 -8.11 17.61 -20.36
CA SER A 441 -9.22 18.55 -20.10
C SER A 441 -8.75 19.74 -19.25
N PRO A 442 -9.37 20.93 -19.36
CA PRO A 442 -9.01 22.08 -18.56
C PRO A 442 -9.57 21.96 -17.14
N ASN A 443 -8.84 22.56 -16.15
CA ASN A 443 -9.36 22.87 -14.83
C ASN A 443 -9.08 24.32 -14.46
N LYS A 444 -9.73 24.85 -13.41
CA LYS A 444 -9.62 26.25 -13.01
C LYS A 444 -8.39 26.60 -12.17
N PHE A 445 -7.63 25.60 -11.68
CA PHE A 445 -6.60 25.80 -10.66
C PHE A 445 -5.28 26.32 -11.24
N THR A 446 -4.76 27.37 -10.62
CA THR A 446 -3.47 27.98 -10.99
C THR A 446 -2.27 27.22 -10.44
N THR A 447 -2.48 26.28 -9.52
CA THR A 447 -1.46 25.40 -8.94
C THR A 447 -1.67 23.98 -9.43
N ALA A 448 -0.63 23.36 -10.00
CA ALA A 448 -0.67 21.94 -10.34
C ALA A 448 -0.83 21.10 -9.04
N TYR A 449 -1.65 20.07 -9.06
CA TYR A 449 -1.93 19.32 -7.82
C TYR A 449 -0.71 18.58 -7.25
N LYS A 450 0.29 18.23 -8.10
CA LYS A 450 1.58 17.71 -7.62
C LYS A 450 2.31 18.70 -6.68
N ASP A 451 2.05 20.00 -6.85
CA ASP A 451 2.69 21.09 -6.10
C ASP A 451 1.78 21.64 -4.97
N MET A 452 0.57 21.10 -4.80
CA MET A 452 -0.33 21.44 -3.70
C MET A 452 0.28 21.07 -2.35
N PRO A 453 -0.01 21.82 -1.28
CA PRO A 453 0.43 21.49 0.08
C PRO A 453 0.04 20.06 0.48
N ARG A 454 0.94 19.36 1.15
CA ARG A 454 0.67 18.03 1.73
C ARG A 454 0.17 18.12 3.17
N GLU A 455 0.12 19.33 3.73
CA GLU A 455 -0.42 19.62 5.07
C GLU A 455 -1.19 20.95 5.03
N GLY A 456 -2.35 21.00 5.67
CA GLY A 456 -3.16 22.20 5.72
C GLY A 456 -4.44 22.05 6.53
N HIS A 457 -5.26 23.08 6.49
CA HIS A 457 -6.56 23.11 7.15
C HIS A 457 -7.58 22.20 6.44
N ILE A 458 -8.55 21.71 7.20
CA ILE A 458 -9.73 21.05 6.67
C ILE A 458 -10.87 22.06 6.74
N GLY A 459 -11.65 22.18 5.67
CA GLY A 459 -12.79 23.09 5.60
C GLY A 459 -14.08 22.40 5.19
N LEU A 460 -15.21 22.97 5.61
CA LEU A 460 -16.54 22.61 5.12
C LEU A 460 -17.14 23.83 4.46
N GLN A 461 -17.53 23.66 3.19
CA GLN A 461 -18.06 24.76 2.37
C GLN A 461 -19.52 25.06 2.71
N TYR A 462 -19.87 26.33 2.68
CA TYR A 462 -21.24 26.79 2.68
C TYR A 462 -21.51 27.66 1.45
N HIS A 463 -22.39 27.21 0.58
CA HIS A 463 -22.70 27.87 -0.70
C HIS A 463 -24.12 28.45 -0.74
N GLY A 464 -24.65 28.88 0.42
CA GLY A 464 -25.96 29.51 0.50
C GLY A 464 -27.18 28.58 0.65
N MET A 465 -26.98 27.26 0.44
CA MET A 465 -28.04 26.27 0.57
C MET A 465 -27.85 25.38 1.81
N PRO A 466 -28.94 24.82 2.39
CA PRO A 466 -28.85 24.01 3.59
C PRO A 466 -27.96 22.77 3.40
N VAL A 467 -26.99 22.60 4.31
CA VAL A 467 -26.18 21.40 4.46
C VAL A 467 -26.03 21.09 5.95
N TRP A 468 -26.04 19.82 6.28
CA TRP A 468 -25.91 19.34 7.65
C TRP A 468 -24.78 18.34 7.72
N TYR A 469 -23.99 18.42 8.80
CA TYR A 469 -22.90 17.50 9.08
C TYR A 469 -23.06 16.90 10.47
N ARG A 470 -22.63 15.66 10.65
CA ARG A 470 -22.51 15.01 11.97
C ARG A 470 -21.40 13.98 11.95
N ASN A 471 -21.06 13.45 13.12
CA ASN A 471 -20.04 12.40 13.26
C ASN A 471 -18.71 12.78 12.60
N LEU A 472 -18.34 14.07 12.69
CA LEU A 472 -17.12 14.62 12.14
C LEU A 472 -15.92 14.11 12.95
N LYS A 473 -15.25 13.09 12.48
CA LYS A 473 -14.13 12.43 13.15
C LYS A 473 -12.88 12.46 12.28
N ILE A 474 -11.76 12.70 12.90
CA ILE A 474 -10.46 12.66 12.26
C ILE A 474 -9.51 11.75 13.02
N LYS A 475 -8.64 11.08 12.29
CA LYS A 475 -7.59 10.23 12.77
C LYS A 475 -6.30 10.61 12.04
N SER A 476 -5.31 11.17 12.76
CA SER A 476 -4.00 11.44 12.19
C SER A 476 -3.30 10.13 11.84
N LEU A 477 -2.53 10.16 10.75
CA LEU A 477 -1.67 9.07 10.30
C LEU A 477 -0.19 9.48 10.36
N ASP A 478 0.09 10.75 10.77
CA ASP A 478 1.45 11.27 10.99
C ASP A 478 2.01 10.80 12.33
#